data_eefaf4e6d7c61c3af4e10ba9cc6487c1
#
_entry.id   eefaf4e6d7c61c3af4e10ba9cc6487c1
#
_cell.length_a   1.000
_cell.length_b   1.000
_cell.length_c   1.000
_cell.angle_alpha   90.00
_cell.angle_beta   90.00
_cell.angle_gamma   90.00
#
_symmetry.space_group_name_H-M   'P 1'
#
loop_
_entity.id
_entity.type
_entity.pdbx_description
1 polymer ?
#
loop_
_entity_poly.entity_id
_entity_poly.type
_entity_poly.pdbx_seq_one_letter_code
_entity_poly.pdbx_strand_id
1 'polypeptide(L)'
;MNKLHRQLVVLCIQHEEEWTKAFKEGKLVVGISNGSGDFRVVISWYNEDWSKNQIVVQKFDDEGRAIQVMKKVKQFVYNKLGE
;
A
#
# COMPACT_ATOMS: atom_id res chain seq x y z
N MET A 1 15.51 11.53 5.43
CA MET A 1 14.44 10.60 4.99
C MET A 1 13.37 10.55 6.05
N ASN A 2 12.11 10.80 5.70
CA ASN A 2 11.04 10.77 6.68
C ASN A 2 10.62 9.33 7.04
N LYS A 3 9.85 9.21 8.11
CA LYS A 3 9.42 7.92 8.64
C LYS A 3 8.61 7.09 7.64
N LEU A 4 7.69 7.75 6.93
CA LEU A 4 6.87 7.08 5.93
C LEU A 4 7.71 6.49 4.80
N HIS A 5 8.64 7.27 4.28
CA HIS A 5 9.53 6.82 3.21
C HIS A 5 10.34 5.59 3.62
N ARG A 6 10.91 5.61 4.84
CA ARG A 6 11.68 4.47 5.35
C ARG A 6 10.81 3.23 5.50
N GLN A 7 9.59 3.41 6.02
CA GLN A 7 8.64 2.32 6.16
C GLN A 7 8.32 1.66 4.81
N LEU A 8 8.09 2.49 3.78
CA LEU A 8 7.78 1.99 2.45
C LEU A 8 8.95 1.25 1.81
N VAL A 9 10.17 1.75 2.00
CA VAL A 9 11.37 1.06 1.52
C VAL A 9 11.46 -0.34 2.13
N VAL A 10 11.28 -0.43 3.45
CA VAL A 10 11.34 -1.71 4.15
C VAL A 10 10.25 -2.67 3.67
N LEU A 11 9.02 -2.18 3.51
CA LEU A 11 7.91 -3.00 3.04
C LEU A 11 8.15 -3.53 1.62
N CYS A 12 8.66 -2.67 0.73
CA CYS A 12 8.98 -3.09 -0.64
C CYS A 12 10.05 -4.18 -0.67
N ILE A 13 11.05 -4.09 0.21
CA ILE A 13 12.08 -5.12 0.33
C ILE A 13 11.50 -6.42 0.87
N GLN A 14 10.70 -6.33 1.95
CA GLN A 14 10.11 -7.51 2.60
C GLN A 14 9.16 -8.28 1.68
N HIS A 15 8.47 -7.58 0.81
CA HIS A 15 7.43 -8.17 -0.05
C HIS A 15 7.77 -8.09 -1.53
N GLU A 16 9.04 -7.95 -1.87
CA GLU A 16 9.49 -7.70 -3.24
C GLU A 16 8.91 -8.68 -4.26
N GLU A 17 9.04 -9.97 -3.99
CA GLU A 17 8.58 -11.00 -4.94
C GLU A 17 7.06 -10.98 -5.09
N GLU A 18 6.35 -10.99 -3.98
CA GLU A 18 4.88 -11.03 -3.97
C GLU A 18 4.29 -9.77 -4.62
N TRP A 19 4.81 -8.60 -4.27
CA TRP A 19 4.26 -7.34 -4.78
C TRP A 19 4.61 -7.12 -6.24
N THR A 20 5.81 -7.49 -6.67
CA THR A 20 6.20 -7.38 -8.08
C THR A 20 5.28 -8.25 -8.94
N LYS A 21 5.06 -9.48 -8.53
CA LYS A 21 4.16 -10.39 -9.24
C LYS A 21 2.73 -9.86 -9.26
N ALA A 22 2.22 -9.45 -8.11
CA ALA A 22 0.86 -8.92 -8.00
C ALA A 22 0.70 -7.64 -8.83
N PHE A 23 1.70 -6.77 -8.83
CA PHE A 23 1.67 -5.55 -9.61
C PHE A 23 1.58 -5.85 -11.12
N LYS A 24 2.41 -6.77 -11.60
CA LYS A 24 2.41 -7.17 -13.01
C LYS A 24 1.09 -7.81 -13.46
N GLU A 25 0.44 -8.52 -12.55
CA GLU A 25 -0.84 -9.20 -12.82
C GLU A 25 -2.06 -8.33 -12.57
N GLY A 26 -1.86 -7.07 -12.16
CA GLY A 26 -2.97 -6.18 -11.82
C GLY A 26 -3.68 -6.54 -10.53
N LYS A 27 -2.99 -7.21 -9.61
CA LYS A 27 -3.54 -7.70 -8.35
C LYS A 27 -3.03 -6.94 -7.12
N LEU A 28 -2.35 -5.82 -7.31
CA LEU A 28 -1.86 -4.97 -6.24
C LEU A 28 -2.64 -3.66 -6.22
N VAL A 29 -3.18 -3.31 -5.07
CA VAL A 29 -4.00 -2.09 -4.91
C VAL A 29 -3.51 -1.30 -3.70
N VAL A 30 -3.28 -0.01 -3.88
CA VAL A 30 -3.07 0.93 -2.79
C VAL A 30 -4.33 1.78 -2.66
N GLY A 31 -4.95 1.77 -1.50
CA GLY A 31 -6.21 2.47 -1.33
C GLY A 31 -6.47 2.83 0.12
N ILE A 32 -7.72 3.22 0.38
CA ILE A 32 -8.19 3.58 1.71
C ILE A 32 -9.28 2.60 2.13
N SER A 33 -9.16 2.10 3.36
CA SER A 33 -10.18 1.28 4.00
C SER A 33 -10.79 2.07 5.14
N ASN A 34 -12.11 2.15 5.18
CA ASN A 34 -12.83 2.81 6.27
C ASN A 34 -13.09 1.82 7.40
N GLY A 35 -12.65 2.19 8.59
CA GLY A 35 -12.98 1.47 9.80
C GLY A 35 -13.90 2.31 10.69
N SER A 36 -14.13 1.88 11.92
CA SER A 36 -14.95 2.62 12.89
C SER A 36 -14.24 3.93 13.27
N GLY A 37 -14.61 5.02 12.62
CA GLY A 37 -14.10 6.34 12.95
C GLY A 37 -12.70 6.64 12.42
N ASP A 38 -12.12 5.78 11.62
CA ASP A 38 -10.80 6.05 11.03
C ASP A 38 -10.74 5.74 9.54
N PHE A 39 -9.71 6.28 8.90
CA PHE A 39 -9.40 6.06 7.49
C PHE A 39 -8.02 5.45 7.41
N ARG A 40 -7.91 4.24 6.86
CA ARG A 40 -6.66 3.48 6.83
C ARG A 40 -6.09 3.47 5.42
N VAL A 41 -4.84 3.90 5.29
CA VAL A 41 -4.11 3.74 4.04
C VAL A 41 -3.57 2.31 4.03
N VAL A 42 -3.98 1.54 3.02
CA VAL A 42 -3.68 0.11 2.95
C VAL A 42 -3.04 -0.26 1.63
N ILE A 43 -2.18 -1.27 1.69
CA ILE A 43 -1.66 -1.95 0.51
C ILE A 43 -2.25 -3.35 0.53
N SER A 44 -2.98 -3.70 -0.52
CA SER A 44 -3.66 -4.99 -0.65
C SER A 44 -3.14 -5.73 -1.87
N TRP A 45 -2.97 -7.02 -1.76
CA TRP A 45 -2.62 -7.84 -2.93
C TRP A 45 -3.30 -9.19 -2.85
N TYR A 46 -3.53 -9.78 -4.02
CA TYR A 46 -4.25 -11.03 -4.13
C TYR A 46 -3.30 -12.15 -4.57
N ASN A 47 -3.47 -13.32 -3.96
CA ASN A 47 -2.77 -14.54 -4.36
C ASN A 47 -3.45 -15.15 -5.59
N GLU A 48 -2.88 -16.23 -6.12
CA GLU A 48 -3.43 -16.90 -7.29
C GLU A 48 -4.84 -17.45 -7.05
N ASP A 49 -5.13 -17.86 -5.81
CA ASP A 49 -6.45 -18.35 -5.41
C ASP A 49 -7.41 -17.22 -5.04
N TRP A 50 -7.01 -15.94 -5.29
CA TRP A 50 -7.76 -14.73 -4.98
C TRP A 50 -7.94 -14.46 -3.49
N SER A 51 -7.23 -15.16 -2.61
CA SER A 51 -7.17 -14.77 -1.21
C SER A 51 -6.44 -13.43 -1.09
N LYS A 52 -6.92 -12.58 -0.17
CA LYS A 52 -6.43 -11.20 -0.04
C LYS A 52 -5.44 -11.08 1.11
N ASN A 53 -4.33 -10.41 0.83
CA ASN A 53 -3.39 -9.94 1.84
C ASN A 53 -3.51 -8.43 1.97
N GLN A 54 -3.31 -7.91 3.17
CA GLN A 54 -3.46 -6.48 3.40
C GLN A 54 -2.51 -6.01 4.50
N ILE A 55 -1.91 -4.85 4.27
CA ILE A 55 -1.08 -4.17 5.27
C ILE A 55 -1.65 -2.77 5.47
N VAL A 56 -1.88 -2.39 6.72
CA VAL A 56 -2.25 -1.02 7.08
C VAL A 56 -0.97 -0.22 7.23
N VAL A 57 -0.76 0.76 6.35
CA VAL A 57 0.43 1.61 6.38
C VAL A 57 0.29 2.66 7.46
N GLN A 58 -0.86 3.33 7.51
CA GLN A 58 -1.11 4.40 8.49
C GLN A 58 -2.61 4.63 8.63
N LYS A 59 -3.02 5.05 9.83
CA LYS A 59 -4.42 5.41 10.13
C LYS A 59 -4.54 6.91 10.31
N PHE A 60 -5.67 7.46 9.86
CA PHE A 60 -5.99 8.87 10.01
C PHE A 60 -7.41 9.05 10.49
N ASP A 61 -7.68 10.14 11.19
CA ASP A 61 -9.03 10.57 11.56
C ASP A 61 -9.62 11.55 10.54
N ASP A 62 -8.79 12.01 9.58
CA ASP A 62 -9.15 12.98 8.54
C ASP A 62 -9.01 12.30 7.17
N GLU A 63 -10.13 12.21 6.45
CA GLU A 63 -10.16 11.59 5.12
C GLU A 63 -9.22 12.30 4.14
N GLY A 64 -9.18 13.63 4.16
CA GLY A 64 -8.33 14.40 3.26
C GLY A 64 -6.86 14.06 3.40
N ARG A 65 -6.39 13.93 4.65
CA ARG A 65 -5.01 13.54 4.93
C ARG A 65 -4.74 12.10 4.48
N ALA A 66 -5.68 11.21 4.71
CA ALA A 66 -5.56 9.82 4.28
C ALA A 66 -5.41 9.73 2.76
N ILE A 67 -6.23 10.49 2.02
CA ILE A 67 -6.15 10.52 0.55
C ILE A 67 -4.79 11.04 0.08
N GLN A 68 -4.28 12.11 0.68
CA GLN A 68 -2.99 12.67 0.32
C GLN A 68 -1.85 11.66 0.53
N VAL A 69 -1.86 10.99 1.68
CA VAL A 69 -0.84 9.99 2.01
C VAL A 69 -1.00 8.75 1.12
N MET A 70 -2.23 8.32 0.87
CA MET A 70 -2.49 7.19 -0.03
C MET A 70 -1.91 7.43 -1.42
N LYS A 71 -2.06 8.63 -1.96
CA LYS A 71 -1.49 8.98 -3.27
C LYS A 71 0.04 8.91 -3.27
N LYS A 72 0.67 9.37 -2.19
CA LYS A 72 2.14 9.29 -2.05
C LYS A 72 2.61 7.83 -1.95
N VAL A 73 1.91 7.02 -1.18
CA VAL A 73 2.21 5.59 -1.03
C VAL A 73 2.08 4.89 -2.38
N LYS A 74 0.98 5.13 -3.08
CA LYS A 74 0.72 4.53 -4.39
C LYS A 74 1.83 4.90 -5.38
N GLN A 75 2.17 6.17 -5.47
CA GLN A 75 3.22 6.64 -6.38
C GLN A 75 4.56 5.99 -6.06
N PHE A 76 4.94 5.96 -4.78
CA PHE A 76 6.20 5.36 -4.37
C PHE A 76 6.26 3.87 -4.72
N VAL A 77 5.24 3.12 -4.32
CA VAL A 77 5.21 1.67 -4.51
C VAL A 77 5.18 1.31 -6.00
N TYR A 78 4.32 1.95 -6.76
CA TYR A 78 4.19 1.65 -8.20
C TYR A 78 5.45 2.04 -8.97
N ASN A 79 6.08 3.15 -8.64
CA ASN A 79 7.36 3.53 -9.25
C ASN A 79 8.45 2.52 -8.92
N LYS A 80 8.49 2.07 -7.67
CA LYS A 80 9.50 1.11 -7.23
C LYS A 80 9.34 -0.23 -7.92
N LEU A 81 8.11 -0.72 -8.03
CA LEU A 81 7.83 -2.03 -8.63
C LEU A 81 7.91 -1.99 -10.16
N GLY A 82 7.70 -0.84 -10.76
CA GLY A 82 7.76 -0.66 -12.20
C GLY A 82 9.14 -0.39 -12.77
N GLU A 83 10.16 -0.30 -11.89
CA GLU A 83 11.54 -0.09 -12.32
C GLU A 83 12.10 -1.31 -13.05
#